data_7c1dbab574c025506e5f3914a33fd6eb
#
_entry.id   7c1dbab574c025506e5f3914a33fd6eb
#
_cell.length_a   1.000
_cell.length_b   1.000
_cell.length_c   1.000
_cell.angle_alpha   90.00
_cell.angle_beta   90.00
_cell.angle_gamma   90.00
#
_symmetry.space_group_name_H-M   'P 1'
#
loop_
_entity.id
_entity.type
_entity.pdbx_description
1 polymer ?
#
loop_
_entity_poly.entity_id
_entity_poly.type
_entity_poly.pdbx_seq_one_letter_code
_entity_poly.pdbx_strand_id
1 'polypeptide(L)'
;MNLSPHQSTKCSSSLERSGEQSPLLGRGRGRSIGLFGGSFNPIHVGHIALAKAALDRCGLDEVWLMVSPQNPLKQDQKLLDDQLRLEMAEKALEGVEGVKACGYEFQLPKPSYTWHTLQALTKDYPDCRFTLLIGGDNWAHFERWYHWQDILRTCDIAVYPREGHIGTFDAPLVNVSSTEIRQKVKQGQSIQGMVPDSIVPLVEKYYK
;
A
#
# COMPACT_ATOMS: atom_id res chain seq x y z
N MET A 1 33.85 13.69 -22.10
CA MET A 1 32.81 14.32 -21.25
C MET A 1 32.19 13.21 -20.44
N ASN A 2 32.55 13.15 -19.12
CA ASN A 2 32.16 12.07 -18.22
C ASN A 2 30.73 12.30 -17.73
N LEU A 3 29.84 11.35 -17.98
CA LEU A 3 28.55 11.26 -17.33
C LEU A 3 28.73 10.49 -16.02
N SER A 4 28.56 11.18 -14.92
CA SER A 4 28.58 10.62 -13.55
C SER A 4 27.38 9.70 -13.30
N PRO A 5 27.55 8.66 -12.43
CA PRO A 5 26.54 7.66 -12.19
C PRO A 5 25.40 8.20 -11.31
N HIS A 6 24.20 7.69 -11.58
CA HIS A 6 22.97 7.91 -10.83
C HIS A 6 23.17 7.79 -9.32
N GLN A 7 22.98 8.89 -8.61
CA GLN A 7 22.81 8.83 -7.15
C GLN A 7 21.46 8.20 -6.87
N SER A 8 21.51 7.02 -6.23
CA SER A 8 20.36 6.29 -5.69
C SER A 8 19.69 7.17 -4.62
N THR A 9 18.55 7.76 -4.92
CA THR A 9 17.76 8.54 -3.97
C THR A 9 17.16 7.59 -2.96
N LYS A 10 17.79 7.43 -1.80
CA LYS A 10 17.19 6.76 -0.64
C LYS A 10 15.95 7.55 -0.22
N CYS A 11 14.91 6.84 0.23
CA CYS A 11 13.72 7.42 0.83
C CYS A 11 14.15 8.33 1.99
N SER A 12 14.13 9.65 1.77
CA SER A 12 14.42 10.62 2.81
C SER A 12 13.13 10.88 3.58
N SER A 13 13.07 10.41 4.82
CA SER A 13 11.99 10.63 5.79
C SER A 13 11.96 12.08 6.33
N SER A 14 12.48 13.03 5.59
CA SER A 14 12.58 14.42 6.03
C SER A 14 11.75 15.36 5.16
N LEU A 15 10.47 15.44 5.47
CA LEU A 15 9.84 16.76 5.58
C LEU A 15 10.51 17.42 6.79
N GLU A 16 11.24 18.53 6.59
CA GLU A 16 11.94 19.24 7.66
C GLU A 16 10.99 19.52 8.82
N ARG A 17 11.11 18.71 9.86
CA ARG A 17 10.46 18.94 11.15
C ARG A 17 11.35 19.92 11.90
N SER A 18 10.88 21.16 12.04
CA SER A 18 11.45 22.10 13.03
C SER A 18 11.48 21.41 14.41
N GLY A 19 12.65 20.99 14.84
CA GLY A 19 13.19 20.92 16.19
C GLY A 19 12.39 20.26 17.29
N GLU A 20 11.75 19.09 17.10
CA GLU A 20 11.37 18.24 18.22
C GLU A 20 11.73 16.79 17.90
N GLN A 21 12.68 16.25 18.64
CA GLN A 21 13.11 14.86 18.56
C GLN A 21 11.95 13.95 18.96
N SER A 22 11.54 13.09 18.05
CA SER A 22 10.56 12.02 18.31
C SER A 22 11.06 11.12 19.46
N PRO A 23 10.24 10.77 20.47
CA PRO A 23 10.64 9.98 21.65
C PRO A 23 11.04 8.53 21.38
N LEU A 24 11.15 8.11 20.12
CA LEU A 24 11.36 6.71 19.72
C LEU A 24 12.84 6.32 19.46
N LEU A 25 13.80 7.23 19.73
CA LEU A 25 15.24 6.96 19.65
C LEU A 25 15.74 6.23 20.91
N GLY A 26 15.43 4.93 21.06
CA GLY A 26 15.94 4.16 22.20
C GLY A 26 15.51 2.70 22.27
N ARG A 27 14.65 2.22 21.40
CA ARG A 27 14.32 0.78 21.31
C ARG A 27 15.12 0.14 20.19
N GLY A 28 15.70 -1.03 20.45
CA GLY A 28 16.47 -1.82 19.50
C GLY A 28 15.78 -1.89 18.13
N ARG A 29 16.53 -2.23 17.08
CA ARG A 29 16.06 -2.25 15.67
C ARG A 29 14.80 -3.11 15.52
N GLY A 30 13.64 -2.56 15.88
CA GLY A 30 12.34 -3.18 15.62
C GLY A 30 12.12 -3.31 14.11
N ARG A 31 11.31 -4.30 13.69
CA ARG A 31 10.96 -4.52 12.27
C ARG A 31 10.30 -3.27 11.69
N SER A 32 10.75 -2.87 10.51
CA SER A 32 10.20 -1.75 9.74
C SER A 32 9.20 -2.26 8.73
N ILE A 33 7.93 -1.89 8.86
CA ILE A 33 6.83 -2.45 8.07
C ILE A 33 6.12 -1.34 7.31
N GLY A 34 6.06 -1.49 5.97
CA GLY A 34 5.24 -0.65 5.10
C GLY A 34 3.78 -1.09 5.12
N LEU A 35 2.86 -0.17 5.38
CA LEU A 35 1.42 -0.42 5.31
C LEU A 35 0.89 0.14 3.99
N PHE A 36 0.52 -0.74 3.07
CA PHE A 36 -0.06 -0.38 1.79
C PHE A 36 -1.54 -0.72 1.76
N GLY A 37 -2.39 0.25 2.12
CA GLY A 37 -3.84 0.09 2.14
C GLY A 37 -4.47 0.13 0.76
N GLY A 38 -5.41 -0.76 0.51
CA GLY A 38 -6.15 -0.78 -0.75
C GLY A 38 -7.33 -1.76 -0.75
N SER A 39 -8.28 -1.54 -1.66
CA SER A 39 -9.37 -2.50 -1.88
C SER A 39 -8.89 -3.76 -2.60
N PHE A 40 -7.82 -3.66 -3.40
CA PHE A 40 -7.28 -4.74 -4.23
C PHE A 40 -8.38 -5.55 -4.96
N ASN A 41 -9.19 -4.86 -5.76
CA ASN A 41 -10.41 -5.40 -6.37
C ASN A 41 -10.35 -5.46 -7.92
N PRO A 42 -9.49 -6.34 -8.51
CA PRO A 42 -8.50 -7.22 -7.90
C PRO A 42 -7.12 -6.56 -7.64
N ILE A 43 -6.24 -7.28 -6.95
CA ILE A 43 -4.80 -7.01 -6.97
C ILE A 43 -4.26 -7.13 -8.39
N HIS A 44 -3.21 -6.37 -8.72
CA HIS A 44 -2.59 -6.39 -10.05
C HIS A 44 -1.08 -6.11 -9.99
N VAL A 45 -0.39 -6.32 -11.12
CA VAL A 45 1.07 -6.17 -11.22
C VAL A 45 1.58 -4.80 -10.76
N GLY A 46 0.80 -3.73 -10.95
CA GLY A 46 1.15 -2.39 -10.48
C GLY A 46 1.21 -2.27 -8.96
N HIS A 47 0.31 -2.93 -8.22
CA HIS A 47 0.36 -2.97 -6.76
C HIS A 47 1.62 -3.70 -6.27
N ILE A 48 1.96 -4.83 -6.89
CA ILE A 48 3.12 -5.64 -6.53
C ILE A 48 4.42 -4.88 -6.83
N ALA A 49 4.51 -4.27 -8.01
CA ALA A 49 5.67 -3.49 -8.40
C ALA A 49 5.91 -2.31 -7.45
N LEU A 50 4.84 -1.61 -7.04
CA LEU A 50 4.91 -0.53 -6.07
C LEU A 50 5.35 -1.02 -4.68
N ALA A 51 4.77 -2.13 -4.20
CA ALA A 51 5.15 -2.70 -2.90
C ALA A 51 6.64 -3.10 -2.86
N LYS A 52 7.15 -3.71 -3.93
CA LYS A 52 8.58 -4.05 -4.08
C LYS A 52 9.47 -2.81 -4.12
N ALA A 53 9.06 -1.77 -4.84
CA ALA A 53 9.79 -0.51 -4.88
C ALA A 53 9.84 0.15 -3.49
N ALA A 54 8.73 0.16 -2.75
CA ALA A 54 8.70 0.68 -1.38
C ALA A 54 9.60 -0.12 -0.44
N LEU A 55 9.57 -1.46 -0.52
CA LEU A 55 10.43 -2.35 0.25
C LEU A 55 11.92 -1.96 0.09
N ASP A 56 12.37 -1.83 -1.15
CA ASP A 56 13.76 -1.50 -1.50
C ASP A 56 14.12 -0.03 -1.17
N ARG A 57 13.31 0.91 -1.65
CA ARG A 57 13.63 2.35 -1.59
C ARG A 57 13.46 2.97 -0.22
N CYS A 58 12.51 2.46 0.58
CA CYS A 58 12.26 2.95 1.94
C CYS A 58 12.99 2.14 3.01
N GLY A 59 13.75 1.11 2.63
CA GLY A 59 14.52 0.27 3.57
C GLY A 59 13.63 -0.46 4.56
N LEU A 60 12.51 -1.00 4.09
CA LEU A 60 11.54 -1.73 4.88
C LEU A 60 11.92 -3.21 4.96
N ASP A 61 11.65 -3.86 6.08
CA ASP A 61 11.83 -5.31 6.23
C ASP A 61 10.68 -6.08 5.57
N GLU A 62 9.46 -5.50 5.61
CA GLU A 62 8.27 -6.06 4.96
C GLU A 62 7.34 -4.95 4.46
N VAL A 63 6.51 -5.29 3.47
CA VAL A 63 5.34 -4.49 3.08
C VAL A 63 4.08 -5.35 3.22
N TRP A 64 3.12 -4.85 3.99
CA TRP A 64 1.82 -5.47 4.17
C TRP A 64 0.78 -4.80 3.27
N LEU A 65 0.26 -5.55 2.30
CA LEU A 65 -0.90 -5.13 1.52
C LEU A 65 -2.15 -5.28 2.38
N MET A 66 -2.57 -4.19 3.02
CA MET A 66 -3.74 -4.14 3.89
C MET A 66 -5.01 -4.18 3.04
N VAL A 67 -5.66 -5.34 2.96
CA VAL A 67 -6.92 -5.49 2.22
C VAL A 67 -8.03 -4.82 3.01
N SER A 68 -8.48 -3.65 2.55
CA SER A 68 -9.54 -2.90 3.24
C SER A 68 -10.93 -3.49 2.95
N PRO A 69 -11.73 -3.78 3.97
CA PRO A 69 -13.08 -4.28 3.78
C PRO A 69 -14.00 -3.22 3.14
N GLN A 70 -13.86 -1.97 3.55
CA GLN A 70 -14.60 -0.86 2.98
C GLN A 70 -13.83 0.46 3.19
N ASN A 71 -13.40 1.06 2.09
CA ASN A 71 -12.81 2.39 2.16
C ASN A 71 -13.92 3.44 2.44
N PRO A 72 -13.80 4.26 3.51
CA PRO A 72 -14.78 5.31 3.82
C PRO A 72 -15.04 6.28 2.66
N LEU A 73 -14.07 6.50 1.78
CA LEU A 73 -14.14 7.39 0.63
C LEU A 73 -14.76 6.74 -0.64
N LYS A 74 -15.09 5.43 -0.58
CA LYS A 74 -15.57 4.64 -1.74
C LYS A 74 -16.77 3.75 -1.38
N GLN A 75 -17.70 4.26 -0.61
CA GLN A 75 -18.85 3.49 -0.09
C GLN A 75 -19.77 2.92 -1.18
N ASP A 76 -19.84 3.56 -2.35
CA ASP A 76 -20.73 3.16 -3.45
C ASP A 76 -20.13 2.11 -4.41
N GLN A 77 -18.89 1.69 -4.20
CA GLN A 77 -18.28 0.67 -5.05
C GLN A 77 -18.67 -0.74 -4.58
N LYS A 78 -19.32 -1.51 -5.46
CA LYS A 78 -19.54 -2.94 -5.25
C LYS A 78 -18.20 -3.67 -5.30
N LEU A 79 -17.66 -3.98 -4.13
CA LEU A 79 -16.43 -4.78 -3.99
C LEU A 79 -16.79 -6.27 -4.01
N LEU A 80 -15.85 -7.09 -4.49
CA LEU A 80 -15.89 -8.52 -4.24
C LEU A 80 -15.75 -8.77 -2.74
N ASP A 81 -16.24 -9.90 -2.27
CA ASP A 81 -16.12 -10.33 -0.87
C ASP A 81 -14.70 -10.13 -0.32
N ASP A 82 -14.60 -9.69 0.92
CA ASP A 82 -13.34 -9.31 1.58
C ASP A 82 -12.35 -10.47 1.62
N GLN A 83 -12.85 -11.67 1.99
CA GLN A 83 -12.04 -12.88 2.09
C GLN A 83 -11.54 -13.35 0.73
N LEU A 84 -12.37 -13.29 -0.31
CA LEU A 84 -11.96 -13.65 -1.67
C LEU A 84 -10.88 -12.69 -2.21
N ARG A 85 -10.94 -11.39 -1.86
CA ARG A 85 -9.91 -10.42 -2.25
C ARG A 85 -8.59 -10.69 -1.52
N LEU A 86 -8.65 -11.09 -0.25
CA LEU A 86 -7.48 -11.49 0.52
C LEU A 86 -6.84 -12.74 -0.06
N GLU A 87 -7.61 -13.80 -0.32
CA GLU A 87 -7.13 -15.03 -0.94
C GLU A 87 -6.49 -14.81 -2.31
N MET A 88 -7.08 -13.93 -3.14
CA MET A 88 -6.46 -13.53 -4.41
C MET A 88 -5.14 -12.79 -4.20
N ALA A 89 -5.07 -11.91 -3.19
CA ALA A 89 -3.86 -11.17 -2.89
C ALA A 89 -2.75 -12.10 -2.36
N GLU A 90 -3.08 -13.04 -1.49
CA GLU A 90 -2.14 -14.06 -0.99
C GLU A 90 -1.57 -14.88 -2.15
N LYS A 91 -2.46 -15.40 -3.00
CA LYS A 91 -2.05 -16.20 -4.17
C LYS A 91 -1.24 -15.39 -5.19
N ALA A 92 -1.55 -14.11 -5.38
CA ALA A 92 -0.80 -13.22 -6.27
C ALA A 92 0.61 -12.91 -5.75
N LEU A 93 0.83 -13.05 -4.45
CA LEU A 93 2.09 -12.76 -3.77
C LEU A 93 2.92 -14.01 -3.50
N GLU A 94 2.48 -15.20 -3.92
CA GLU A 94 3.29 -16.42 -3.82
C GLU A 94 4.64 -16.23 -4.51
N GLY A 95 5.73 -16.43 -3.76
CA GLY A 95 7.10 -16.23 -4.24
C GLY A 95 7.56 -14.75 -4.30
N VAL A 96 6.77 -13.81 -3.81
CA VAL A 96 7.18 -12.40 -3.68
C VAL A 96 7.74 -12.16 -2.28
N GLU A 97 9.06 -12.13 -2.17
CA GLU A 97 9.74 -11.94 -0.90
C GLU A 97 9.49 -10.55 -0.29
N GLY A 98 9.33 -10.48 1.02
CA GLY A 98 9.17 -9.24 1.78
C GLY A 98 7.80 -8.56 1.62
N VAL A 99 6.91 -9.09 0.79
CA VAL A 99 5.55 -8.53 0.57
C VAL A 99 4.50 -9.57 0.91
N LYS A 100 3.50 -9.21 1.72
CA LYS A 100 2.42 -10.11 2.08
C LYS A 100 1.06 -9.43 2.11
N ALA A 101 0.00 -10.18 1.81
CA ALA A 101 -1.37 -9.74 2.02
C ALA A 101 -1.73 -9.78 3.51
N CYS A 102 -2.57 -8.85 3.94
CA CYS A 102 -2.96 -8.72 5.32
C CYS A 102 -4.44 -8.33 5.45
N GLY A 103 -5.22 -9.20 6.08
CA GLY A 103 -6.64 -8.98 6.39
C GLY A 103 -6.89 -8.38 7.77
N TYR A 104 -5.90 -7.71 8.38
CA TYR A 104 -6.00 -7.21 9.76
C TYR A 104 -7.21 -6.30 9.98
N GLU A 105 -7.57 -5.47 9.00
CA GLU A 105 -8.72 -4.57 9.08
C GLU A 105 -10.08 -5.28 9.15
N PHE A 106 -10.15 -6.58 8.81
CA PHE A 106 -11.43 -7.33 8.87
C PHE A 106 -11.97 -7.49 10.28
N GLN A 107 -11.09 -7.43 11.28
CA GLN A 107 -11.44 -7.55 12.71
C GLN A 107 -11.74 -6.19 13.36
N LEU A 108 -11.50 -5.09 12.65
CA LEU A 108 -11.68 -3.75 13.18
C LEU A 108 -13.08 -3.19 12.89
N PRO A 109 -13.57 -2.24 13.70
CA PRO A 109 -14.84 -1.57 13.42
C PRO A 109 -14.85 -0.92 12.04
N LYS A 110 -15.98 -1.06 11.34
CA LYS A 110 -16.21 -0.36 10.07
C LYS A 110 -16.85 1.01 10.32
N PRO A 111 -16.51 2.03 9.50
CA PRO A 111 -15.60 2.02 8.36
C PRO A 111 -14.13 2.00 8.80
N SER A 112 -13.26 1.41 7.93
CA SER A 112 -11.83 1.23 8.21
C SER A 112 -11.08 2.56 8.06
N TYR A 113 -10.98 3.32 9.14
CA TYR A 113 -10.12 4.49 9.19
C TYR A 113 -8.67 4.11 9.50
N THR A 114 -7.74 4.63 8.73
CA THR A 114 -6.29 4.40 8.91
C THR A 114 -5.83 4.64 10.35
N TRP A 115 -6.39 5.64 11.03
CA TRP A 115 -6.07 5.91 12.44
C TRP A 115 -6.41 4.72 13.35
N HIS A 116 -7.59 4.13 13.21
CA HIS A 116 -7.98 2.96 14.02
C HIS A 116 -7.06 1.76 13.74
N THR A 117 -6.70 1.55 12.48
CA THR A 117 -5.77 0.50 12.08
C THR A 117 -4.40 0.69 12.72
N LEU A 118 -3.85 1.91 12.69
CA LEU A 118 -2.56 2.23 13.30
C LEU A 118 -2.58 2.06 14.82
N GLN A 119 -3.63 2.52 15.51
CA GLN A 119 -3.78 2.33 16.95
C GLN A 119 -3.76 0.85 17.35
N ALA A 120 -4.48 0.01 16.60
CA ALA A 120 -4.52 -1.41 16.86
C ALA A 120 -3.17 -2.08 16.55
N LEU A 121 -2.57 -1.77 15.40
CA LEU A 121 -1.27 -2.33 15.00
C LEU A 121 -0.14 -1.94 15.96
N THR A 122 -0.08 -0.69 16.43
CA THR A 122 0.95 -0.27 17.38
C THR A 122 0.81 -0.93 18.74
N LYS A 123 -0.41 -1.28 19.12
CA LYS A 123 -0.69 -2.03 20.35
C LYS A 123 -0.29 -3.51 20.21
N ASP A 124 -0.66 -4.15 19.10
CA ASP A 124 -0.45 -5.58 18.88
C ASP A 124 0.99 -5.91 18.44
N TYR A 125 1.69 -4.94 17.83
CA TYR A 125 3.06 -5.07 17.35
C TYR A 125 3.96 -3.95 17.92
N PRO A 126 4.18 -3.88 19.24
CA PRO A 126 4.87 -2.77 19.89
C PRO A 126 6.34 -2.63 19.49
N ASP A 127 6.96 -3.69 18.98
CA ASP A 127 8.34 -3.71 18.51
C ASP A 127 8.48 -3.37 17.02
N CYS A 128 7.36 -3.11 16.32
CA CYS A 128 7.38 -2.73 14.91
C CYS A 128 7.30 -1.22 14.72
N ARG A 129 7.96 -0.73 13.68
CA ARG A 129 7.79 0.63 13.16
C ARG A 129 7.01 0.56 11.88
N PHE A 130 6.01 1.40 11.78
CA PHE A 130 5.13 1.43 10.61
C PHE A 130 5.43 2.64 9.73
N THR A 131 5.41 2.40 8.41
CA THR A 131 5.46 3.43 7.36
C THR A 131 4.20 3.31 6.52
N LEU A 132 3.37 4.34 6.50
CA LEU A 132 2.17 4.37 5.68
C LEU A 132 2.54 4.71 4.23
N LEU A 133 2.23 3.82 3.30
CA LEU A 133 2.44 4.02 1.86
C LEU A 133 1.17 4.60 1.25
N ILE A 134 1.23 5.84 0.75
CA ILE A 134 0.08 6.51 0.14
C ILE A 134 0.42 7.12 -1.21
N GLY A 135 -0.56 7.18 -2.11
CA GLY A 135 -0.39 7.86 -3.39
C GLY A 135 -0.36 9.38 -3.26
N GLY A 136 0.35 10.05 -4.15
CA GLY A 136 0.44 11.51 -4.18
C GLY A 136 -0.93 12.19 -4.28
N ASP A 137 -1.88 11.57 -4.95
CA ASP A 137 -3.27 12.00 -5.03
C ASP A 137 -3.98 12.01 -3.66
N ASN A 138 -3.76 10.98 -2.85
CA ASN A 138 -4.27 10.92 -1.48
C ASN A 138 -3.50 11.85 -0.54
N TRP A 139 -2.19 11.99 -0.74
CA TRP A 139 -1.37 12.92 0.04
C TRP A 139 -1.83 14.38 -0.12
N ALA A 140 -2.20 14.79 -1.33
CA ALA A 140 -2.73 16.12 -1.60
C ALA A 140 -4.01 16.46 -0.80
N HIS A 141 -4.70 15.45 -0.27
CA HIS A 141 -5.91 15.61 0.53
C HIS A 141 -5.80 14.97 1.91
N PHE A 142 -4.58 14.68 2.38
CA PHE A 142 -4.32 13.93 3.60
C PHE A 142 -4.88 14.61 4.85
N GLU A 143 -4.93 15.94 4.89
CA GLU A 143 -5.50 16.72 5.99
C GLU A 143 -7.02 16.48 6.21
N ARG A 144 -7.70 15.86 5.25
CA ARG A 144 -9.11 15.45 5.39
C ARG A 144 -9.28 14.09 6.05
N TRP A 145 -8.18 13.38 6.30
CA TRP A 145 -8.24 12.06 6.92
C TRP A 145 -8.54 12.19 8.42
N TYR A 146 -9.33 11.24 8.91
CA TYR A 146 -9.69 11.18 10.32
C TYR A 146 -8.41 11.04 11.17
N HIS A 147 -8.21 11.97 12.11
CA HIS A 147 -7.02 12.04 12.95
C HIS A 147 -5.68 12.11 12.18
N TRP A 148 -5.62 12.82 11.05
CA TRP A 148 -4.42 12.93 10.22
C TRP A 148 -3.16 13.37 10.98
N GLN A 149 -3.29 14.28 11.93
CA GLN A 149 -2.18 14.76 12.78
C GLN A 149 -1.63 13.65 13.69
N ASP A 150 -2.51 12.81 14.22
CA ASP A 150 -2.12 11.68 15.07
C ASP A 150 -1.48 10.57 14.22
N ILE A 151 -1.92 10.36 12.99
CA ILE A 151 -1.26 9.48 12.02
C ILE A 151 0.19 9.93 11.81
N LEU A 152 0.43 11.23 11.55
CA LEU A 152 1.78 11.78 11.36
C LEU A 152 2.69 11.64 12.59
N ARG A 153 2.12 11.60 13.79
CA ARG A 153 2.87 11.38 15.04
C ARG A 153 3.18 9.93 15.30
N THR A 154 2.39 9.02 14.74
CA THR A 154 2.41 7.58 15.06
C THR A 154 3.26 6.78 14.09
N CYS A 155 3.30 7.15 12.82
CA CYS A 155 4.03 6.42 11.78
C CYS A 155 4.73 7.36 10.79
N ASP A 156 5.73 6.82 10.09
CA ASP A 156 6.34 7.49 8.96
C ASP A 156 5.41 7.45 7.75
N ILE A 157 5.56 8.41 6.83
CA ILE A 157 4.80 8.47 5.59
C ILE A 157 5.76 8.34 4.41
N ALA A 158 5.45 7.43 3.50
CA ALA A 158 6.12 7.35 2.20
C ALA A 158 5.10 7.54 1.08
N VAL A 159 5.30 8.57 0.30
CA VAL A 159 4.39 8.95 -0.80
C VAL A 159 4.93 8.38 -2.10
N TYR A 160 4.13 7.59 -2.80
CA TYR A 160 4.49 7.13 -4.14
C TYR A 160 3.88 8.03 -5.22
N PRO A 161 4.57 8.19 -6.36
CA PRO A 161 4.09 9.05 -7.43
C PRO A 161 2.79 8.53 -8.04
N ARG A 162 1.90 9.44 -8.35
CA ARG A 162 0.68 9.22 -9.13
C ARG A 162 0.66 10.24 -10.26
N GLU A 163 -0.15 10.00 -11.28
CA GLU A 163 -0.31 10.93 -12.39
C GLU A 163 -0.55 12.37 -11.88
N GLY A 164 0.34 13.30 -12.26
CA GLY A 164 0.30 14.70 -11.82
C GLY A 164 0.78 14.98 -10.39
N HIS A 165 1.23 13.96 -9.63
CA HIS A 165 1.69 14.11 -8.24
C HIS A 165 3.05 13.47 -8.03
N ILE A 166 3.97 14.22 -7.41
CA ILE A 166 5.33 13.77 -7.07
C ILE A 166 5.29 12.91 -5.81
N GLY A 167 6.10 11.85 -5.76
CA GLY A 167 6.30 11.02 -4.59
C GLY A 167 7.57 11.39 -3.79
N THR A 168 7.71 10.82 -2.59
CA THR A 168 8.94 10.92 -1.77
C THR A 168 9.97 9.84 -2.11
N PHE A 169 9.59 8.86 -2.93
CA PHE A 169 10.48 7.84 -3.47
C PHE A 169 10.08 7.47 -4.91
N ASP A 170 11.04 6.95 -5.67
CA ASP A 170 10.80 6.51 -7.03
C ASP A 170 10.09 5.17 -7.04
N ALA A 171 8.95 5.10 -7.71
CA ALA A 171 8.20 3.88 -7.93
C ALA A 171 7.80 3.75 -9.41
N PRO A 172 7.75 2.53 -9.94
CA PRO A 172 7.35 2.32 -11.33
C PRO A 172 5.89 2.76 -11.54
N LEU A 173 5.67 3.60 -12.54
CA LEU A 173 4.33 3.92 -13.03
C LEU A 173 3.88 2.77 -13.94
N VAL A 174 3.15 1.82 -13.37
CA VAL A 174 2.55 0.72 -14.14
C VAL A 174 1.14 1.14 -14.53
N ASN A 175 0.94 1.30 -15.84
CA ASN A 175 -0.35 1.73 -16.39
C ASN A 175 -1.37 0.58 -16.41
N VAL A 176 -1.77 0.12 -15.24
CA VAL A 176 -2.78 -0.92 -15.02
C VAL A 176 -3.68 -0.49 -13.87
N SER A 177 -4.98 -0.64 -14.02
CA SER A 177 -5.95 -0.36 -12.95
C SER A 177 -6.91 -1.53 -12.73
N SER A 178 -7.35 -1.72 -11.47
CA SER A 178 -8.38 -2.70 -11.14
C SER A 178 -9.67 -2.47 -11.91
N THR A 179 -10.02 -1.23 -12.22
CA THR A 179 -11.22 -0.88 -12.99
C THR A 179 -11.10 -1.37 -14.43
N GLU A 180 -9.96 -1.14 -15.08
CA GLU A 180 -9.69 -1.63 -16.43
C GLU A 180 -9.74 -3.16 -16.48
N ILE A 181 -9.11 -3.84 -15.52
CA ILE A 181 -9.15 -5.31 -15.43
C ILE A 181 -10.59 -5.82 -15.38
N ARG A 182 -11.41 -5.26 -14.50
CA ARG A 182 -12.83 -5.65 -14.39
C ARG A 182 -13.62 -5.40 -15.66
N GLN A 183 -13.33 -4.31 -16.37
CA GLN A 183 -13.97 -4.02 -17.67
C GLN A 183 -13.58 -5.03 -18.73
N LYS A 184 -12.29 -5.34 -18.84
CA LYS A 184 -11.79 -6.35 -19.81
C LYS A 184 -12.41 -7.72 -19.59
N VAL A 185 -12.46 -8.17 -18.31
CA VAL A 185 -13.09 -9.46 -17.96
C VAL A 185 -14.56 -9.50 -18.37
N LYS A 186 -15.34 -8.45 -18.08
CA LYS A 186 -16.75 -8.35 -18.51
C LYS A 186 -16.94 -8.36 -20.03
N GLN A 187 -15.94 -7.90 -20.76
CA GLN A 187 -15.94 -7.88 -22.23
C GLN A 187 -15.34 -9.15 -22.85
N GLY A 188 -14.93 -10.12 -22.03
CA GLY A 188 -14.27 -11.35 -22.49
C GLY A 188 -12.88 -11.09 -23.09
N GLN A 189 -12.25 -9.96 -22.76
CA GLN A 189 -10.92 -9.60 -23.23
C GLN A 189 -9.84 -10.16 -22.31
N SER A 190 -8.64 -10.42 -22.86
CA SER A 190 -7.50 -10.92 -22.10
C SER A 190 -7.02 -9.92 -21.07
N ILE A 191 -6.68 -10.43 -19.88
CA ILE A 191 -6.03 -9.72 -18.77
C ILE A 191 -4.61 -10.20 -18.52
N GLN A 192 -4.03 -10.94 -19.49
CA GLN A 192 -2.67 -11.44 -19.41
C GLN A 192 -1.67 -10.29 -19.20
N GLY A 193 -0.72 -10.47 -18.26
CA GLY A 193 0.26 -9.44 -17.91
C GLY A 193 -0.28 -8.28 -17.08
N MET A 194 -1.59 -8.19 -16.82
CA MET A 194 -2.19 -7.19 -15.93
C MET A 194 -2.26 -7.67 -14.48
N VAL A 195 -2.44 -8.97 -14.29
CA VAL A 195 -2.39 -9.65 -12.99
C VAL A 195 -1.38 -10.79 -13.06
N PRO A 196 -0.85 -11.28 -11.92
CA PRO A 196 -0.06 -12.52 -11.91
C PRO A 196 -0.83 -13.69 -12.53
N ASP A 197 -0.15 -14.53 -13.29
CA ASP A 197 -0.78 -15.67 -13.96
C ASP A 197 -1.49 -16.61 -12.99
N SER A 198 -0.98 -16.73 -11.77
CA SER A 198 -1.56 -17.53 -10.69
C SER A 198 -3.01 -17.17 -10.35
N ILE A 199 -3.42 -15.92 -10.58
CA ILE A 199 -4.77 -15.44 -10.23
C ILE A 199 -5.67 -15.16 -11.44
N VAL A 200 -5.16 -15.26 -12.67
CA VAL A 200 -5.98 -15.04 -13.90
C VAL A 200 -7.28 -15.82 -13.86
N PRO A 201 -7.30 -17.16 -13.57
CA PRO A 201 -8.54 -17.92 -13.52
C PRO A 201 -9.53 -17.45 -12.45
N LEU A 202 -9.03 -16.98 -11.31
CA LEU A 202 -9.88 -16.46 -10.22
C LEU A 202 -10.49 -15.12 -10.61
N VAL A 203 -9.70 -14.24 -11.22
CA VAL A 203 -10.18 -12.93 -11.68
C VAL A 203 -11.25 -13.10 -12.75
N GLU A 204 -11.04 -13.97 -13.73
CA GLU A 204 -12.03 -14.27 -14.76
C GLU A 204 -13.30 -14.91 -14.20
N LYS A 205 -13.20 -15.73 -13.15
CA LYS A 205 -14.34 -16.35 -12.49
C LYS A 205 -15.22 -15.36 -11.74
N TYR A 206 -14.60 -14.44 -10.99
CA TYR A 206 -15.33 -13.63 -10.01
C TYR A 206 -15.70 -12.21 -10.51
N TYR A 207 -15.11 -11.74 -11.61
CA TYR A 207 -15.39 -10.41 -12.16
C TYR A 207 -16.11 -10.43 -13.52
N LYS A 208 -16.55 -11.61 -13.96
CA LYS A 208 -17.37 -11.80 -15.15
C LYS A 208 -18.74 -11.13 -15.07
#